data_a45780cce1272c85fa63c143eafebef6
#
_entry.id   a45780cce1272c85fa63c143eafebef6
#
_cell.length_a   1.000
_cell.length_b   1.000
_cell.length_c   1.000
_cell.angle_alpha   90.00
_cell.angle_beta   90.00
_cell.angle_gamma   90.00
#
_symmetry.space_group_name_H-M   'P 1'
#
loop_
_entity.id
_entity.type
_entity.pdbx_description
1 polymer ?
#
loop_
_entity_poly.entity_id
_entity_poly.type
_entity_poly.pdbx_seq_one_letter_code
_entity_poly.pdbx_strand_id
1 'polypeptide(L)'
;MSCDLNKKFIKVAHVGENLLINQMESTLKTYLDWGLLSVGGWTNITTPTSGTYGGTFDTLRLVSDPAYTDGQVWESARKDWVWETGMNYSGALSDGTATGVEPITITGVSVGGTTYGTGDATYGHHYNYPLGRVVFDTAVSTSSTVKAEYSYRNVQVYIADQAPWWDEFQQNSLRVDDPTYSVAGSGNWSILSNNRVQLPAIIVEAVPRRTFTPYQMGDTSQFVYQDVLFHIIADTRWWRNNLVDIISFQKDTTIMMYDNNTVAQSGAYPLDYRGMLVDSSKTYPCLANDYPYKSMRLFNAIVTEMNTINSRLYQGTIRATFELFN
;
A
#
# COMPACT_ATOMS: atom_id res chain seq x y z
N MET A 1 -51.96 13.11 -5.17
CA MET A 1 -50.72 12.32 -5.30
C MET A 1 -49.58 13.32 -5.34
N SER A 2 -48.82 13.43 -4.27
CA SER A 2 -47.60 14.21 -4.29
C SER A 2 -46.55 13.41 -5.09
N CYS A 3 -46.21 13.90 -6.26
CA CYS A 3 -45.08 13.36 -7.02
C CYS A 3 -43.78 13.72 -6.25
N ASP A 4 -43.31 12.79 -5.45
CA ASP A 4 -42.02 12.94 -4.76
C ASP A 4 -40.91 12.65 -5.78
N LEU A 5 -40.62 13.66 -6.62
CA LEU A 5 -39.59 13.60 -7.67
C LEU A 5 -38.19 13.33 -7.12
N ASN A 6 -37.96 13.68 -5.86
CA ASN A 6 -36.66 13.52 -5.22
C ASN A 6 -36.27 12.03 -5.06
N LYS A 7 -37.21 11.16 -4.81
CA LYS A 7 -36.93 9.71 -4.66
C LYS A 7 -36.54 9.01 -5.96
N LYS A 8 -36.80 9.61 -7.12
CA LYS A 8 -36.49 8.99 -8.43
C LYS A 8 -35.10 9.37 -8.98
N PHE A 9 -34.54 10.51 -8.55
CA PHE A 9 -33.31 11.04 -9.14
C PHE A 9 -32.09 10.97 -8.25
N ILE A 10 -32.26 10.89 -6.93
CA ILE A 10 -31.16 10.90 -5.99
C ILE A 10 -31.16 9.59 -5.22
N LYS A 11 -30.24 8.69 -5.59
CA LYS A 11 -29.99 7.42 -4.88
C LYS A 11 -28.93 7.56 -3.79
N VAL A 12 -28.27 8.71 -3.70
CA VAL A 12 -27.20 9.00 -2.75
C VAL A 12 -27.67 10.14 -1.84
N ALA A 13 -27.59 9.97 -0.53
CA ALA A 13 -28.11 10.93 0.45
C ALA A 13 -27.32 12.25 0.44
N HIS A 14 -25.99 12.17 0.30
CA HIS A 14 -25.09 13.32 0.23
C HIS A 14 -24.03 13.12 -0.84
N VAL A 15 -23.56 14.22 -1.42
CA VAL A 15 -22.38 14.21 -2.28
C VAL A 15 -21.18 13.80 -1.43
N GLY A 16 -20.47 12.75 -1.84
CA GLY A 16 -19.33 12.20 -1.10
C GLY A 16 -19.67 10.94 -0.27
N GLU A 17 -20.94 10.64 -0.04
CA GLU A 17 -21.35 9.37 0.56
C GLU A 17 -21.54 8.29 -0.53
N ASN A 18 -21.16 7.06 -0.21
CA ASN A 18 -21.37 5.88 -1.05
C ASN A 18 -20.89 6.03 -2.51
N LEU A 19 -19.78 6.72 -2.71
CA LEU A 19 -19.15 6.81 -4.03
C LEU A 19 -18.50 5.48 -4.38
N LEU A 20 -19.14 4.74 -5.28
CA LEU A 20 -18.72 3.39 -5.68
C LEU A 20 -17.24 3.32 -6.09
N ILE A 21 -16.74 4.32 -6.82
CA ILE A 21 -15.33 4.36 -7.25
C ILE A 21 -14.39 4.35 -6.05
N ASN A 22 -14.57 5.26 -5.10
CA ASN A 22 -13.72 5.36 -3.92
C ASN A 22 -13.75 4.09 -3.08
N GLN A 23 -14.94 3.47 -2.95
CA GLN A 23 -15.09 2.19 -2.24
C GLN A 23 -14.31 1.07 -2.95
N MET A 24 -14.37 1.03 -4.28
CA MET A 24 -13.65 0.03 -5.07
C MET A 24 -12.14 0.21 -4.97
N GLU A 25 -11.63 1.43 -5.19
CA GLU A 25 -10.19 1.71 -5.15
C GLU A 25 -9.59 1.40 -3.78
N SER A 26 -10.23 1.86 -2.71
CA SER A 26 -9.79 1.59 -1.35
C SER A 26 -9.82 0.11 -1.01
N THR A 27 -10.90 -0.59 -1.41
CA THR A 27 -10.98 -2.03 -1.21
C THR A 27 -9.92 -2.77 -2.00
N LEU A 28 -9.73 -2.43 -3.29
CA LEU A 28 -8.72 -3.09 -4.13
C LEU A 28 -7.31 -2.88 -3.62
N LYS A 29 -6.98 -1.67 -3.17
CA LYS A 29 -5.69 -1.40 -2.52
C LYS A 29 -5.48 -2.34 -1.33
N THR A 30 -6.42 -2.34 -0.38
CA THR A 30 -6.30 -3.12 0.86
C THR A 30 -6.34 -4.63 0.59
N TYR A 31 -7.14 -5.07 -0.38
CA TYR A 31 -7.21 -6.47 -0.82
C TYR A 31 -5.88 -6.94 -1.40
N LEU A 32 -5.26 -6.15 -2.28
CA LEU A 32 -3.97 -6.48 -2.88
C LEU A 32 -2.84 -6.46 -1.85
N ASP A 33 -2.80 -5.44 -0.99
CA ASP A 33 -1.83 -5.37 0.11
C ASP A 33 -1.90 -6.62 0.99
N TRP A 34 -3.08 -6.92 1.47
CA TRP A 34 -3.29 -8.09 2.33
C TRP A 34 -3.02 -9.40 1.59
N GLY A 35 -3.49 -9.52 0.34
CA GLY A 35 -3.29 -10.71 -0.49
C GLY A 35 -1.81 -11.00 -0.74
N LEU A 36 -1.02 -9.98 -1.06
CA LEU A 36 0.42 -10.11 -1.26
C LEU A 36 1.13 -10.51 0.04
N LEU A 37 0.76 -9.93 1.18
CA LEU A 37 1.29 -10.33 2.47
C LEU A 37 0.95 -11.79 2.80
N SER A 38 -0.27 -12.24 2.52
CA SER A 38 -0.70 -13.62 2.81
C SER A 38 0.08 -14.68 2.04
N VAL A 39 0.77 -14.31 0.96
CA VAL A 39 1.65 -15.17 0.16
C VAL A 39 3.14 -14.87 0.38
N GLY A 40 3.50 -14.21 1.48
CA GLY A 40 4.89 -13.97 1.85
C GLY A 40 5.52 -12.73 1.19
N GLY A 41 4.72 -11.74 0.80
CA GLY A 41 5.16 -10.51 0.15
C GLY A 41 5.87 -9.51 1.06
N TRP A 42 6.67 -9.95 2.03
CA TRP A 42 7.46 -9.08 2.92
C TRP A 42 8.89 -9.56 3.06
N THR A 43 9.72 -8.68 3.61
CA THR A 43 11.12 -8.99 3.95
C THR A 43 11.41 -8.53 5.37
N ASN A 44 11.99 -9.42 6.18
CA ASN A 44 12.40 -9.16 7.55
C ASN A 44 13.79 -8.51 7.58
N ILE A 45 13.92 -7.43 8.33
CA ILE A 45 15.18 -6.75 8.61
C ILE A 45 15.52 -6.95 10.09
N THR A 46 16.54 -7.73 10.34
CA THR A 46 17.06 -8.00 11.69
C THR A 46 18.42 -7.34 11.88
N THR A 47 18.87 -7.20 13.10
CA THR A 47 20.19 -6.62 13.42
C THR A 47 21.26 -7.72 13.54
N PRO A 48 22.40 -7.64 12.83
CA PRO A 48 22.72 -6.72 11.73
C PRO A 48 22.30 -7.29 10.37
N THR A 49 21.46 -6.57 9.64
CA THR A 49 21.18 -6.92 8.23
C THR A 49 22.08 -6.10 7.31
N SER A 50 23.02 -6.76 6.66
CA SER A 50 23.89 -6.12 5.68
C SER A 50 23.13 -5.72 4.43
N GLY A 51 23.27 -4.46 4.04
CA GLY A 51 22.77 -3.98 2.75
C GLY A 51 23.74 -4.28 1.61
N THR A 52 23.20 -4.45 0.41
CA THR A 52 23.98 -4.76 -0.81
C THR A 52 24.99 -3.67 -1.18
N TYR A 53 24.84 -2.45 -0.65
CA TYR A 53 25.64 -1.28 -1.01
C TYR A 53 26.39 -0.65 0.18
N GLY A 54 26.91 -1.48 1.05
CA GLY A 54 27.78 -1.02 2.15
C GLY A 54 27.08 -0.33 3.32
N GLY A 55 25.74 -0.37 3.35
CA GLY A 55 24.94 0.06 4.48
C GLY A 55 24.30 -1.11 5.20
N THR A 56 23.79 -0.87 6.38
CA THR A 56 22.92 -1.81 7.09
C THR A 56 21.48 -1.32 6.98
N PHE A 57 20.55 -2.18 6.59
CA PHE A 57 19.13 -1.80 6.44
C PHE A 57 18.45 -1.57 7.79
N ASP A 58 18.99 -2.13 8.87
CA ASP A 58 18.54 -1.91 10.23
C ASP A 58 18.86 -0.50 10.77
N THR A 59 19.85 0.20 10.17
CA THR A 59 20.26 1.53 10.58
C THR A 59 19.35 2.59 9.97
N LEU A 60 18.71 3.37 10.84
CA LEU A 60 17.88 4.49 10.45
C LEU A 60 18.70 5.74 10.19
N ARG A 61 18.21 6.61 9.34
CA ARG A 61 18.83 7.89 9.02
C ARG A 61 18.02 9.05 9.55
N LEU A 62 18.74 10.02 10.05
CA LEU A 62 18.15 11.30 10.42
C LEU A 62 17.49 11.97 9.19
N VAL A 63 16.27 12.42 9.38
CA VAL A 63 15.53 13.18 8.38
C VAL A 63 15.23 14.57 8.96
N SER A 64 15.55 15.61 8.18
CA SER A 64 15.11 16.96 8.50
C SER A 64 13.69 17.11 7.97
N ASP A 65 12.74 17.21 8.88
CA ASP A 65 11.32 17.40 8.58
C ASP A 65 10.86 18.68 9.27
N PRO A 66 10.36 19.70 8.54
CA PRO A 66 10.02 21.00 9.09
C PRO A 66 8.91 20.95 10.16
N ALA A 67 8.16 19.86 10.26
CA ALA A 67 7.15 19.65 11.30
C ALA A 67 7.74 19.21 12.66
N TYR A 68 9.04 18.85 12.69
CA TYR A 68 9.71 18.28 13.86
C TYR A 68 11.05 18.96 14.13
N THR A 69 11.54 18.83 15.36
CA THR A 69 12.90 19.27 15.71
C THR A 69 13.92 18.27 15.16
N ASP A 70 15.07 18.76 14.71
CA ASP A 70 16.18 17.92 14.26
C ASP A 70 16.56 16.88 15.35
N GLY A 71 16.64 15.63 14.97
CA GLY A 71 16.87 14.50 15.87
C GLY A 71 15.62 13.75 16.28
N GLN A 72 14.42 14.23 15.98
CA GLN A 72 13.18 13.52 16.29
C GLN A 72 12.82 12.48 15.23
N VAL A 73 13.08 12.73 13.95
CA VAL A 73 12.63 11.85 12.85
C VAL A 73 13.79 11.05 12.29
N TRP A 74 13.64 9.73 12.33
CA TRP A 74 14.60 8.78 11.78
C TRP A 74 13.91 7.82 10.81
N GLU A 75 14.43 7.67 9.61
CA GLU A 75 13.82 6.93 8.51
C GLU A 75 14.66 5.73 8.09
N SER A 76 14.02 4.62 7.82
CA SER A 76 14.65 3.43 7.27
C SER A 76 14.90 3.55 5.76
N ALA A 77 15.75 2.66 5.24
CA ALA A 77 15.95 2.52 3.80
C ALA A 77 14.70 2.01 3.07
N ARG A 78 13.81 1.33 3.78
CA ARG A 78 12.58 0.74 3.23
C ARG A 78 11.37 1.37 3.90
N LYS A 79 10.41 1.80 3.07
CA LYS A 79 9.11 2.33 3.50
C LYS A 79 8.10 1.20 3.62
N ASP A 80 6.91 1.55 4.06
CA ASP A 80 5.74 0.69 4.12
C ASP A 80 6.00 -0.57 4.97
N TRP A 81 6.23 -0.31 6.24
CA TRP A 81 6.45 -1.37 7.23
C TRP A 81 5.17 -2.17 7.44
N VAL A 82 5.34 -3.48 7.62
CA VAL A 82 4.23 -4.39 7.91
C VAL A 82 3.80 -4.18 9.35
N TRP A 83 2.53 -3.89 9.53
CA TRP A 83 1.91 -3.71 10.83
C TRP A 83 0.92 -4.85 11.16
N GLU A 84 0.49 -5.61 10.16
CA GLU A 84 -0.43 -6.72 10.32
C GLU A 84 0.23 -7.84 11.12
N THR A 85 -0.44 -8.27 12.17
CA THR A 85 -0.01 -9.41 12.98
C THR A 85 -0.71 -10.70 12.54
N GLY A 86 -0.11 -11.84 12.84
CA GLY A 86 -0.67 -13.15 12.53
C GLY A 86 -0.56 -13.56 11.07
N MET A 87 0.15 -12.81 10.24
CA MET A 87 0.54 -13.26 8.92
C MET A 87 1.61 -14.33 9.06
N ASN A 88 1.33 -15.52 8.55
CA ASN A 88 2.27 -16.63 8.56
C ASN A 88 2.32 -17.26 7.16
N TYR A 89 3.48 -17.24 6.55
CA TYR A 89 3.70 -17.88 5.27
C TYR A 89 4.37 -19.25 5.48
N SER A 90 3.65 -20.31 5.16
CA SER A 90 4.12 -21.69 5.31
C SER A 90 4.78 -22.27 4.04
N GLY A 91 4.85 -21.49 2.96
CA GLY A 91 5.55 -21.89 1.72
C GLY A 91 7.06 -21.65 1.79
N ALA A 92 7.80 -22.25 0.87
CA ALA A 92 9.20 -21.89 0.67
C ALA A 92 9.28 -20.50 0.05
N LEU A 93 10.03 -19.59 0.67
CA LEU A 93 10.34 -18.31 0.06
C LEU A 93 11.20 -18.53 -1.20
N SER A 94 11.17 -17.58 -2.12
CA SER A 94 11.91 -17.67 -3.39
C SER A 94 13.44 -17.80 -3.23
N ASP A 95 13.95 -17.47 -2.05
CA ASP A 95 15.36 -17.61 -1.67
C ASP A 95 15.69 -18.94 -0.98
N GLY A 96 14.71 -19.85 -0.84
CA GLY A 96 14.87 -21.15 -0.19
C GLY A 96 14.89 -21.10 1.34
N THR A 97 14.52 -19.97 1.96
CA THR A 97 14.43 -19.89 3.41
C THR A 97 13.22 -20.63 3.98
N ALA A 98 13.27 -20.90 5.28
CA ALA A 98 12.38 -21.82 5.97
C ALA A 98 10.91 -21.43 5.90
N THR A 99 10.06 -22.45 5.90
CA THR A 99 8.61 -22.35 6.10
C THR A 99 8.27 -21.80 7.49
N GLY A 100 7.16 -21.08 7.62
CA GLY A 100 6.67 -20.57 8.91
C GLY A 100 7.35 -19.28 9.35
N VAL A 101 7.74 -18.43 8.42
CA VAL A 101 8.26 -17.09 8.71
C VAL A 101 7.09 -16.13 8.93
N GLU A 102 7.20 -15.31 9.96
CA GLU A 102 6.25 -14.25 10.29
C GLU A 102 6.90 -12.87 10.12
N PRO A 103 6.12 -11.81 9.82
CA PRO A 103 6.63 -10.45 9.88
C PRO A 103 7.10 -10.10 11.30
N ILE A 104 8.18 -9.32 11.38
CA ILE A 104 8.68 -8.83 12.67
C ILE A 104 7.69 -7.82 13.24
N THR A 105 7.22 -8.09 14.45
CA THR A 105 6.52 -7.08 15.27
C THR A 105 7.56 -6.17 15.92
N ILE A 106 7.50 -4.88 15.62
CA ILE A 106 8.48 -3.92 16.16
C ILE A 106 8.25 -3.75 17.67
N THR A 107 9.24 -4.14 18.48
CA THR A 107 9.15 -4.09 19.94
C THR A 107 9.94 -2.93 20.56
N GLY A 108 10.79 -2.28 19.78
CA GLY A 108 11.60 -1.16 20.25
C GLY A 108 12.58 -0.68 19.20
N VAL A 109 13.30 0.39 19.56
CA VAL A 109 14.33 1.03 18.75
C VAL A 109 15.64 1.07 19.54
N SER A 110 16.73 0.70 18.92
CA SER A 110 18.05 0.75 19.52
C SER A 110 18.67 2.13 19.31
N VAL A 111 19.09 2.77 20.39
CA VAL A 111 19.85 4.03 20.39
C VAL A 111 21.18 3.77 21.06
N GLY A 112 22.27 3.94 20.33
CA GLY A 112 23.63 3.70 20.85
C GLY A 112 23.87 2.26 21.32
N GLY A 113 23.12 1.28 20.80
CA GLY A 113 23.27 -0.14 21.13
C GLY A 113 22.34 -0.65 22.24
N THR A 114 21.52 0.21 22.85
CA THR A 114 20.51 -0.17 23.85
C THR A 114 19.11 -0.03 23.23
N THR A 115 18.27 -1.04 23.41
CA THR A 115 16.88 -1.04 22.86
C THR A 115 15.90 -0.44 23.86
N TYR A 116 15.08 0.48 23.39
CA TYR A 116 14.06 1.20 24.14
C TYR A 116 12.67 0.95 23.55
N GLY A 117 11.68 0.78 24.39
CA GLY A 117 10.27 0.66 23.98
C GLY A 117 9.61 2.01 23.73
N THR A 118 8.44 2.00 23.13
CA THR A 118 7.67 3.21 22.77
C THR A 118 7.33 4.10 23.98
N GLY A 119 7.15 3.53 25.18
CA GLY A 119 6.84 4.26 26.41
C GLY A 119 8.05 4.61 27.28
N ASP A 120 9.28 4.57 26.74
CA ASP A 120 10.48 4.92 27.49
C ASP A 120 10.49 6.42 27.87
N ALA A 121 10.91 6.74 29.10
CA ALA A 121 10.90 8.11 29.60
C ALA A 121 11.90 9.05 28.88
N THR A 122 12.99 8.51 28.34
CA THR A 122 14.07 9.28 27.69
C THR A 122 13.96 9.20 26.16
N TYR A 123 13.65 8.02 25.65
CA TYR A 123 13.58 7.72 24.23
C TYR A 123 12.19 7.24 23.82
N GLY A 124 11.12 7.80 24.41
CA GLY A 124 9.74 7.60 24.00
C GLY A 124 9.58 7.92 22.51
N HIS A 125 8.89 7.07 21.78
CA HIS A 125 8.76 7.21 20.34
C HIS A 125 7.51 6.50 19.81
N HIS A 126 7.16 6.80 18.58
CA HIS A 126 6.14 6.09 17.83
C HIS A 126 6.61 5.75 16.42
N TYR A 127 5.91 4.82 15.78
CA TYR A 127 6.22 4.37 14.43
C TYR A 127 5.25 4.95 13.43
N ASN A 128 5.76 5.48 12.33
CA ASN A 128 4.98 5.77 11.14
C ASN A 128 5.22 4.65 10.13
N TYR A 129 4.31 3.69 10.07
CA TYR A 129 4.45 2.48 9.27
C TYR A 129 4.53 2.76 7.76
N PRO A 130 3.64 3.59 7.15
CA PRO A 130 3.72 3.90 5.72
C PRO A 130 5.03 4.56 5.29
N LEU A 131 5.58 5.44 6.11
CA LEU A 131 6.82 6.14 5.78
C LEU A 131 8.07 5.38 6.20
N GLY A 132 7.94 4.33 7.03
CA GLY A 132 9.07 3.59 7.58
C GLY A 132 9.91 4.46 8.51
N ARG A 133 9.26 5.21 9.41
CA ARG A 133 9.88 6.19 10.29
C ARG A 133 9.67 5.87 11.75
N VAL A 134 10.68 6.22 12.53
CA VAL A 134 10.59 6.36 13.98
C VAL A 134 10.56 7.84 14.31
N VAL A 135 9.58 8.26 15.09
CA VAL A 135 9.45 9.65 15.54
C VAL A 135 9.56 9.66 17.05
N PHE A 136 10.66 10.25 17.55
CA PHE A 136 10.90 10.39 18.98
C PHE A 136 10.11 11.56 19.58
N ASP A 137 9.62 11.40 20.80
CA ASP A 137 8.93 12.46 21.53
C ASP A 137 9.88 13.61 21.88
N THR A 138 11.15 13.26 22.14
CA THR A 138 12.24 14.22 22.41
C THR A 138 13.37 13.96 21.42
N ALA A 139 14.00 15.02 20.92
CA ALA A 139 15.08 14.90 19.95
C ALA A 139 16.25 14.07 20.50
N VAL A 140 16.65 13.07 19.74
CA VAL A 140 17.85 12.26 19.97
C VAL A 140 19.05 12.98 19.34
N SER A 141 20.23 12.84 19.95
CA SER A 141 21.46 13.44 19.37
C SER A 141 21.64 13.02 17.92
N THR A 142 21.86 13.98 17.03
CA THR A 142 22.02 13.75 15.58
C THR A 142 23.26 12.89 15.24
N SER A 143 24.17 12.71 16.19
CA SER A 143 25.33 11.81 16.07
C SER A 143 25.07 10.39 16.56
N SER A 144 23.88 10.12 17.12
CA SER A 144 23.53 8.79 17.61
C SER A 144 23.36 7.80 16.46
N THR A 145 23.67 6.54 16.72
CA THR A 145 23.30 5.43 15.85
C THR A 145 21.95 4.90 16.28
N VAL A 146 20.93 5.05 15.43
CA VAL A 146 19.58 4.57 15.67
C VAL A 146 19.31 3.38 14.75
N LYS A 147 18.80 2.27 15.34
CA LYS A 147 18.49 1.04 14.62
C LYS A 147 17.12 0.52 15.00
N ALA A 148 16.46 -0.13 14.04
CA ALA A 148 15.20 -0.83 14.26
C ALA A 148 15.17 -2.16 13.52
N GLU A 149 14.51 -3.15 14.10
CA GLU A 149 14.13 -4.39 13.44
C GLU A 149 12.68 -4.26 12.97
N TYR A 150 12.43 -4.53 11.70
CA TYR A 150 11.12 -4.34 11.07
C TYR A 150 10.93 -5.26 9.88
N SER A 151 9.71 -5.40 9.44
CA SER A 151 9.40 -6.00 8.15
C SER A 151 8.83 -4.93 7.23
N TYR A 152 9.16 -5.00 5.94
CA TYR A 152 8.60 -4.11 4.95
C TYR A 152 7.93 -4.89 3.82
N ARG A 153 6.90 -4.29 3.19
CA ARG A 153 6.24 -4.86 2.02
C ARG A 153 7.16 -4.85 0.81
N ASN A 154 7.26 -5.99 0.13
CA ASN A 154 8.07 -6.10 -1.09
C ASN A 154 7.42 -5.34 -2.26
N VAL A 155 6.10 -5.25 -2.28
CA VAL A 155 5.33 -4.58 -3.34
C VAL A 155 4.51 -3.47 -2.71
N GLN A 156 4.57 -2.27 -3.28
CA GLN A 156 3.78 -1.13 -2.86
C GLN A 156 2.47 -1.07 -3.65
N VAL A 157 1.35 -0.80 -2.98
CA VAL A 157 0.06 -0.62 -3.65
C VAL A 157 -0.47 0.79 -3.37
N TYR A 158 -0.73 1.54 -4.43
CA TYR A 158 -1.23 2.91 -4.36
C TYR A 158 -2.54 3.07 -5.11
N ILE A 159 -3.38 3.99 -4.66
CA ILE A 159 -4.44 4.55 -5.50
C ILE A 159 -3.80 5.68 -6.32
N ALA A 160 -4.21 5.86 -7.56
CA ALA A 160 -3.54 6.78 -8.50
C ALA A 160 -3.43 8.22 -7.98
N ASP A 161 -4.47 8.74 -7.33
CA ASP A 161 -4.50 10.08 -6.73
C ASP A 161 -3.60 10.21 -5.48
N GLN A 162 -3.26 9.10 -4.82
CA GLN A 162 -2.41 9.04 -3.64
C GLN A 162 -0.93 8.82 -3.97
N ALA A 163 -0.60 8.67 -5.23
CA ALA A 163 0.76 8.52 -5.73
C ALA A 163 1.23 9.82 -6.41
N PRO A 164 1.70 10.84 -5.65
CA PRO A 164 2.00 12.18 -6.18
C PRO A 164 3.07 12.18 -7.29
N TRP A 165 3.90 11.14 -7.34
CA TRP A 165 4.91 10.92 -8.38
C TRP A 165 4.36 10.25 -9.63
N TRP A 166 3.10 9.80 -9.64
CA TRP A 166 2.51 9.04 -10.74
C TRP A 166 2.34 9.90 -12.00
N ASP A 167 1.81 11.10 -11.85
CA ASP A 167 1.65 12.05 -12.97
C ASP A 167 2.99 12.44 -13.56
N GLU A 168 3.99 12.68 -12.73
CA GLU A 168 5.35 12.98 -13.18
C GLU A 168 5.98 11.77 -13.88
N PHE A 169 5.75 10.57 -13.37
CA PHE A 169 6.22 9.34 -13.98
C PHE A 169 5.59 9.14 -15.36
N GLN A 170 4.30 9.34 -15.50
CA GLN A 170 3.61 9.27 -16.79
C GLN A 170 4.13 10.32 -17.79
N GLN A 171 4.39 11.55 -17.33
CA GLN A 171 4.87 12.64 -18.18
C GLN A 171 6.36 12.53 -18.50
N ASN A 172 7.15 12.00 -17.60
CA ASN A 172 8.62 11.98 -17.67
C ASN A 172 9.21 10.56 -17.72
N SER A 173 8.46 9.58 -18.20
CA SER A 173 8.89 8.17 -18.29
C SER A 173 10.21 7.94 -19.05
N LEU A 174 10.69 8.92 -19.80
CA LEU A 174 11.97 8.90 -20.52
C LEU A 174 13.14 9.52 -19.74
N ARG A 175 12.91 10.09 -18.57
CA ARG A 175 13.97 10.66 -17.72
C ARG A 175 14.65 9.58 -16.88
N VAL A 176 15.72 9.04 -17.43
CA VAL A 176 16.49 7.94 -16.82
C VAL A 176 17.35 8.38 -15.63
N ASP A 177 17.67 9.63 -15.54
CA ASP A 177 18.67 10.24 -14.66
C ASP A 177 18.06 11.02 -13.51
N ASP A 178 16.75 11.10 -13.41
CA ASP A 178 16.11 11.81 -12.30
C ASP A 178 16.18 10.97 -11.02
N PRO A 179 16.89 11.44 -9.97
CA PRO A 179 17.03 10.71 -8.72
C PRO A 179 15.69 10.53 -7.97
N THR A 180 14.66 11.29 -8.33
CA THR A 180 13.31 11.18 -7.76
C THR A 180 12.71 9.80 -8.02
N TYR A 181 13.04 9.17 -9.14
CA TYR A 181 12.55 7.85 -9.53
C TYR A 181 13.55 6.72 -9.27
N SER A 182 14.59 6.98 -8.52
CA SER A 182 15.59 5.97 -8.18
C SER A 182 15.00 4.89 -7.30
N VAL A 183 15.32 3.64 -7.64
CA VAL A 183 14.87 2.48 -6.89
C VAL A 183 15.51 2.45 -5.51
N ALA A 184 14.72 2.25 -4.47
CA ALA A 184 15.23 2.08 -3.13
C ALA A 184 16.17 0.87 -3.07
N GLY A 185 17.40 1.07 -2.63
CA GLY A 185 18.44 0.05 -2.54
C GLY A 185 19.40 -0.02 -3.71
N SER A 186 19.22 0.79 -4.77
CA SER A 186 20.10 0.82 -5.94
C SER A 186 21.27 1.79 -5.80
N GLY A 187 21.79 2.05 -4.63
CA GLY A 187 22.90 2.95 -4.43
C GLY A 187 22.82 3.76 -3.16
N ASN A 188 23.46 4.92 -3.14
CA ASN A 188 23.46 5.80 -1.98
C ASN A 188 22.09 6.50 -1.82
N TRP A 189 21.13 5.81 -1.26
CA TRP A 189 19.77 6.29 -1.05
C TRP A 189 19.69 7.56 -0.17
N SER A 190 20.78 7.95 0.50
CA SER A 190 20.86 9.20 1.25
C SER A 190 20.78 10.45 0.39
N ILE A 191 21.04 10.31 -0.92
CA ILE A 191 20.96 11.42 -1.89
C ILE A 191 19.57 11.51 -2.48
N LEU A 192 18.75 10.45 -2.34
CA LEU A 192 17.40 10.43 -2.86
C LEU A 192 16.51 11.43 -2.11
N SER A 193 15.65 12.10 -2.85
CA SER A 193 14.64 13.00 -2.28
C SER A 193 13.70 12.26 -1.32
N ASN A 194 13.00 13.01 -0.46
CA ASN A 194 11.98 12.46 0.42
C ASN A 194 10.84 11.75 -0.34
N ASN A 195 10.72 12.00 -1.65
CA ASN A 195 9.71 11.43 -2.54
C ASN A 195 10.18 10.18 -3.28
N ARG A 196 11.23 9.50 -2.81
CA ARG A 196 11.69 8.25 -3.43
C ARG A 196 10.56 7.24 -3.56
N VAL A 197 10.49 6.59 -4.72
CA VAL A 197 9.57 5.49 -5.00
C VAL A 197 10.24 4.17 -4.67
N GLN A 198 9.53 3.31 -3.95
CA GLN A 198 9.96 1.93 -3.71
C GLN A 198 9.30 1.04 -4.74
N LEU A 199 10.11 0.27 -5.47
CA LEU A 199 9.64 -0.67 -6.48
C LEU A 199 9.82 -2.12 -6.02
N PRO A 200 8.99 -3.03 -6.53
CA PRO A 200 7.88 -2.83 -7.46
C PRO A 200 6.66 -2.15 -6.84
N ALA A 201 5.85 -1.52 -7.67
CA ALA A 201 4.63 -0.83 -7.28
C ALA A 201 3.45 -1.19 -8.19
N ILE A 202 2.25 -1.26 -7.61
CA ILE A 202 0.97 -1.39 -8.30
C ILE A 202 0.17 -0.11 -8.05
N ILE A 203 -0.28 0.54 -9.12
CA ILE A 203 -1.15 1.70 -9.03
C ILE A 203 -2.55 1.28 -9.51
N VAL A 204 -3.54 1.51 -8.66
CA VAL A 204 -4.95 1.22 -8.92
C VAL A 204 -5.62 2.49 -9.39
N GLU A 205 -6.17 2.48 -10.58
CA GLU A 205 -6.85 3.63 -11.19
C GLU A 205 -8.22 3.22 -11.72
N ALA A 206 -9.29 3.77 -11.16
CA ALA A 206 -10.62 3.58 -11.71
C ALA A 206 -10.82 4.50 -12.91
N VAL A 207 -11.06 3.91 -14.08
CA VAL A 207 -11.28 4.68 -15.30
C VAL A 207 -12.74 5.10 -15.44
N PRO A 208 -13.05 6.21 -16.14
CA PRO A 208 -14.41 6.74 -16.22
C PRO A 208 -15.37 5.89 -17.08
N ARG A 209 -14.98 4.67 -17.46
CA ARG A 209 -15.85 3.74 -18.19
C ARG A 209 -16.67 2.91 -17.22
N ARG A 210 -17.95 3.27 -17.13
CA ARG A 210 -18.96 2.54 -16.35
C ARG A 210 -20.18 2.30 -17.20
N THR A 211 -20.71 1.08 -17.17
CA THR A 211 -21.97 0.73 -17.81
C THR A 211 -22.95 0.15 -16.79
N PHE A 212 -24.22 0.46 -16.98
CA PHE A 212 -25.32 -0.04 -16.16
C PHE A 212 -26.22 -0.88 -17.04
N THR A 213 -26.48 -2.10 -16.65
CA THR A 213 -27.39 -3.01 -17.35
C THR A 213 -28.53 -3.39 -16.41
N PRO A 214 -29.80 -3.13 -16.75
CA PRO A 214 -30.94 -3.56 -15.93
C PRO A 214 -30.92 -5.06 -15.71
N TYR A 215 -31.19 -5.51 -14.48
CA TYR A 215 -31.34 -6.94 -14.18
C TYR A 215 -32.58 -7.53 -14.86
N GLN A 216 -33.72 -6.87 -14.70
CA GLN A 216 -34.96 -7.21 -15.35
C GLN A 216 -35.71 -5.95 -15.75
N MET A 217 -36.59 -6.07 -16.77
CA MET A 217 -37.48 -4.99 -17.17
C MET A 217 -38.50 -4.70 -16.03
N GLY A 218 -38.48 -3.46 -15.54
CA GLY A 218 -39.31 -3.02 -14.42
C GLY A 218 -38.68 -3.16 -13.03
N ASP A 219 -37.53 -3.78 -12.91
CA ASP A 219 -36.74 -3.80 -11.67
C ASP A 219 -35.84 -2.56 -11.57
N THR A 220 -35.58 -2.13 -10.35
CA THR A 220 -34.62 -1.06 -10.05
C THR A 220 -33.19 -1.56 -9.89
N SER A 221 -33.01 -2.88 -9.78
CA SER A 221 -31.69 -3.53 -9.65
C SER A 221 -30.93 -3.50 -10.97
N GLN A 222 -29.64 -3.28 -10.88
CA GLN A 222 -28.76 -3.13 -12.04
C GLN A 222 -27.43 -3.86 -11.84
N PHE A 223 -26.92 -4.45 -12.91
CA PHE A 223 -25.53 -4.80 -13.01
C PHE A 223 -24.71 -3.56 -13.36
N VAL A 224 -23.65 -3.34 -12.61
CA VAL A 224 -22.69 -2.27 -12.86
C VAL A 224 -21.37 -2.90 -13.29
N TYR A 225 -20.89 -2.53 -14.46
CA TYR A 225 -19.56 -2.89 -14.93
C TYR A 225 -18.67 -1.66 -14.83
N GLN A 226 -17.60 -1.78 -14.05
CA GLN A 226 -16.62 -0.72 -13.85
C GLN A 226 -15.26 -1.21 -14.30
N ASP A 227 -14.60 -0.44 -15.15
CA ASP A 227 -13.22 -0.71 -15.52
C ASP A 227 -12.24 -0.07 -14.52
N VAL A 228 -11.19 -0.82 -14.22
CA VAL A 228 -10.05 -0.40 -13.38
C VAL A 228 -8.77 -0.74 -14.13
N LEU A 229 -7.81 0.17 -14.13
CA LEU A 229 -6.45 -0.09 -14.61
C LEU A 229 -5.54 -0.41 -13.41
N PHE A 230 -4.75 -1.46 -13.57
CA PHE A 230 -3.64 -1.74 -12.69
C PHE A 230 -2.35 -1.45 -13.45
N HIS A 231 -1.66 -0.39 -13.05
CA HIS A 231 -0.36 -0.06 -13.60
C HIS A 231 0.72 -0.66 -12.70
N ILE A 232 1.51 -1.53 -13.26
CA ILE A 232 2.59 -2.22 -12.58
C ILE A 232 3.89 -1.60 -13.03
N ILE A 233 4.71 -1.15 -12.07
CA ILE A 233 6.03 -0.60 -12.31
C ILE A 233 7.02 -1.42 -11.49
N ALA A 234 8.06 -1.93 -12.15
CA ALA A 234 9.04 -2.79 -11.51
C ALA A 234 10.46 -2.48 -11.98
N ASP A 235 11.43 -2.74 -11.12
CA ASP A 235 12.87 -2.62 -11.41
C ASP A 235 13.41 -3.79 -12.23
N THR A 236 12.67 -4.92 -12.25
CA THR A 236 13.02 -6.10 -13.02
C THR A 236 11.86 -6.62 -13.86
N ARG A 237 12.18 -7.21 -15.00
CA ARG A 237 11.19 -7.87 -15.85
C ARG A 237 10.48 -9.02 -15.12
N TRP A 238 11.19 -9.71 -14.24
CA TRP A 238 10.66 -10.83 -13.48
C TRP A 238 9.53 -10.36 -12.55
N TRP A 239 9.76 -9.30 -11.76
CA TRP A 239 8.74 -8.73 -10.88
C TRP A 239 7.51 -8.25 -11.66
N ARG A 240 7.72 -7.50 -12.75
CA ARG A 240 6.60 -7.06 -13.60
C ARG A 240 5.75 -8.25 -14.07
N ASN A 241 6.39 -9.30 -14.62
CA ASN A 241 5.66 -10.45 -15.14
C ASN A 241 4.89 -11.18 -14.04
N ASN A 242 5.51 -11.44 -12.90
CA ASN A 242 4.84 -12.09 -11.77
C ASN A 242 3.62 -11.30 -11.26
N LEU A 243 3.73 -9.99 -11.13
CA LEU A 243 2.62 -9.17 -10.68
C LEU A 243 1.48 -9.12 -11.70
N VAL A 244 1.82 -9.08 -13.00
CA VAL A 244 0.82 -9.19 -14.08
C VAL A 244 0.08 -10.53 -13.98
N ASP A 245 0.79 -11.62 -13.79
CA ASP A 245 0.18 -12.95 -13.66
C ASP A 245 -0.67 -13.05 -12.39
N ILE A 246 -0.16 -12.62 -11.25
CA ILE A 246 -0.91 -12.63 -9.96
C ILE A 246 -2.24 -11.90 -10.09
N ILE A 247 -2.26 -10.70 -10.67
CA ILE A 247 -3.49 -9.93 -10.83
C ILE A 247 -4.42 -10.58 -11.86
N SER A 248 -3.88 -11.05 -12.98
CA SER A 248 -4.68 -11.67 -14.04
C SER A 248 -5.33 -12.97 -13.59
N PHE A 249 -4.67 -13.75 -12.74
CA PHE A 249 -5.21 -14.99 -12.18
C PHE A 249 -6.33 -14.76 -11.16
N GLN A 250 -6.55 -13.52 -10.69
CA GLN A 250 -7.73 -13.20 -9.85
C GLN A 250 -9.04 -13.15 -10.64
N LYS A 251 -9.02 -13.40 -11.94
CA LYS A 251 -10.25 -13.49 -12.75
C LYS A 251 -11.23 -14.47 -12.12
N ASP A 252 -12.50 -14.11 -12.14
CA ASP A 252 -13.64 -14.79 -11.51
C ASP A 252 -13.63 -14.80 -9.96
N THR A 253 -12.66 -14.13 -9.32
CA THR A 253 -12.67 -13.96 -7.87
C THR A 253 -13.71 -12.93 -7.46
N THR A 254 -14.47 -13.25 -6.40
CA THR A 254 -15.36 -12.31 -5.74
C THR A 254 -14.66 -11.66 -4.57
N ILE A 255 -14.62 -10.33 -4.57
CA ILE A 255 -13.98 -9.50 -3.57
C ILE A 255 -15.06 -8.80 -2.75
N MET A 256 -15.06 -8.98 -1.45
CA MET A 256 -15.97 -8.29 -0.53
C MET A 256 -15.48 -6.86 -0.33
N MET A 257 -16.34 -5.87 -0.56
CA MET A 257 -15.99 -4.48 -0.30
C MET A 257 -16.39 -4.06 1.11
N TYR A 258 -15.62 -3.17 1.71
CA TYR A 258 -15.97 -2.52 2.97
C TYR A 258 -16.38 -1.06 2.76
N ASP A 259 -17.24 -0.55 3.65
CA ASP A 259 -17.67 0.84 3.61
C ASP A 259 -16.60 1.76 4.21
N ASN A 260 -15.85 2.39 3.31
CA ASN A 260 -14.76 3.30 3.64
C ASN A 260 -15.21 4.48 4.51
N ASN A 261 -16.40 5.02 4.26
CA ASN A 261 -16.92 6.16 4.99
C ASN A 261 -17.23 5.76 6.44
N THR A 262 -17.89 4.62 6.62
CA THR A 262 -18.20 4.10 7.96
C THR A 262 -16.93 3.73 8.71
N VAL A 263 -15.94 3.11 8.05
CA VAL A 263 -14.62 2.82 8.65
C VAL A 263 -13.92 4.10 9.08
N ALA A 264 -13.90 5.14 8.25
CA ALA A 264 -13.29 6.41 8.58
C ALA A 264 -14.00 7.13 9.74
N GLN A 265 -15.34 7.16 9.72
CA GLN A 265 -16.13 7.82 10.76
C GLN A 265 -16.05 7.11 12.12
N SER A 266 -15.96 5.79 12.12
CA SER A 266 -15.83 4.98 13.35
C SER A 266 -14.41 4.95 13.92
N GLY A 267 -13.42 5.47 13.18
CA GLY A 267 -12.00 5.36 13.55
C GLY A 267 -11.49 3.92 13.51
N ALA A 268 -12.16 3.04 12.75
CA ALA A 268 -11.82 1.62 12.68
C ALA A 268 -10.68 1.32 11.68
N TYR A 269 -10.16 2.32 10.97
CA TYR A 269 -8.99 2.11 10.13
C TYR A 269 -7.77 1.75 10.99
N PRO A 270 -6.98 0.73 10.60
CA PRO A 270 -5.91 0.22 11.45
C PRO A 270 -4.81 1.22 11.75
N LEU A 271 -4.59 2.19 10.88
CA LEU A 271 -3.60 3.25 11.08
C LEU A 271 -4.29 4.61 11.27
N ASP A 272 -3.77 5.44 12.16
CA ASP A 272 -4.22 6.82 12.32
C ASP A 272 -3.62 7.74 11.22
N TYR A 273 -3.99 9.02 11.23
CA TYR A 273 -3.50 10.03 10.28
C TYR A 273 -1.97 10.26 10.34
N ARG A 274 -1.31 9.85 11.42
CA ARG A 274 0.15 9.92 11.59
C ARG A 274 0.84 8.64 11.11
N GLY A 275 0.08 7.64 10.65
CA GLY A 275 0.60 6.33 10.28
C GLY A 275 0.95 5.43 11.47
N MET A 276 0.45 5.78 12.66
CA MET A 276 0.60 4.96 13.86
C MET A 276 -0.43 3.83 13.86
N LEU A 277 -0.03 2.68 14.34
CA LEU A 277 -0.91 1.53 14.50
C LEU A 277 -1.88 1.74 15.66
N VAL A 278 -3.18 1.68 15.35
CA VAL A 278 -4.28 1.73 16.33
C VAL A 278 -4.74 0.31 16.68
N ASP A 279 -4.91 -0.55 15.67
CA ASP A 279 -5.36 -1.93 15.87
C ASP A 279 -4.78 -2.85 14.79
N SER A 280 -3.85 -3.71 15.17
CA SER A 280 -3.20 -4.67 14.25
C SER A 280 -4.11 -5.79 13.76
N SER A 281 -5.26 -6.00 14.41
CA SER A 281 -6.23 -7.05 14.04
C SER A 281 -7.14 -6.65 12.86
N LYS A 282 -7.18 -5.36 12.50
CA LYS A 282 -8.06 -4.80 11.46
C LYS A 282 -7.47 -4.96 10.06
N THR A 283 -7.29 -6.20 9.64
CA THR A 283 -6.87 -6.57 8.28
C THR A 283 -8.03 -6.44 7.27
N TYR A 284 -7.75 -6.58 5.98
CA TYR A 284 -8.79 -6.53 4.93
C TYR A 284 -9.99 -7.44 5.20
N PRO A 285 -9.84 -8.74 5.56
CA PRO A 285 -11.00 -9.58 5.84
C PRO A 285 -11.85 -9.08 6.99
N CYS A 286 -11.22 -8.55 8.05
CA CYS A 286 -11.95 -8.00 9.20
C CYS A 286 -12.73 -6.75 8.81
N LEU A 287 -12.12 -5.81 8.08
CA LEU A 287 -12.80 -4.61 7.59
C LEU A 287 -14.00 -4.94 6.72
N ALA A 288 -13.85 -5.89 5.78
CA ALA A 288 -14.94 -6.31 4.91
C ALA A 288 -16.07 -7.05 5.66
N ASN A 289 -15.76 -7.78 6.72
CA ASN A 289 -16.74 -8.48 7.54
C ASN A 289 -17.47 -7.55 8.51
N ASP A 290 -16.74 -6.64 9.17
CA ASP A 290 -17.28 -5.75 10.20
C ASP A 290 -18.04 -4.57 9.59
N TYR A 291 -17.63 -4.11 8.41
CA TYR A 291 -18.18 -2.94 7.71
C TYR A 291 -18.54 -3.28 6.26
N PRO A 292 -19.41 -4.27 6.02
CA PRO A 292 -19.69 -4.74 4.66
C PRO A 292 -20.38 -3.65 3.84
N TYR A 293 -19.94 -3.46 2.61
CA TYR A 293 -20.61 -2.61 1.64
C TYR A 293 -21.34 -3.43 0.57
N LYS A 294 -20.60 -4.02 -0.34
CA LYS A 294 -21.09 -4.88 -1.44
C LYS A 294 -20.00 -5.89 -1.79
N SER A 295 -20.27 -6.74 -2.75
CA SER A 295 -19.25 -7.56 -3.39
C SER A 295 -19.07 -7.14 -4.84
N MET A 296 -17.84 -7.26 -5.34
CA MET A 296 -17.48 -7.11 -6.74
C MET A 296 -16.81 -8.38 -7.25
N ARG A 297 -17.09 -8.76 -8.48
CA ARG A 297 -16.46 -9.89 -9.14
C ARG A 297 -15.52 -9.36 -10.21
N LEU A 298 -14.30 -9.85 -10.24
CA LEU A 298 -13.40 -9.60 -11.37
C LEU A 298 -13.86 -10.40 -12.58
N PHE A 299 -14.66 -9.75 -13.42
CA PHE A 299 -15.29 -10.39 -14.59
C PHE A 299 -14.27 -10.67 -15.70
N ASN A 300 -13.40 -9.72 -15.97
CA ASN A 300 -12.38 -9.84 -17.01
C ASN A 300 -11.10 -9.10 -16.65
N ALA A 301 -9.95 -9.65 -17.05
CA ALA A 301 -8.64 -9.02 -16.92
C ALA A 301 -7.87 -9.20 -18.22
N ILE A 302 -7.47 -8.08 -18.83
CA ILE A 302 -6.76 -8.06 -20.12
C ILE A 302 -5.45 -7.30 -19.91
N VAL A 303 -4.34 -7.95 -20.21
CA VAL A 303 -3.04 -7.28 -20.28
C VAL A 303 -3.01 -6.40 -21.53
N THR A 304 -2.96 -5.09 -21.32
CA THR A 304 -3.01 -4.11 -22.41
C THR A 304 -1.62 -3.68 -22.87
N GLU A 305 -0.66 -3.64 -21.94
CA GLU A 305 0.70 -3.19 -22.23
C GLU A 305 1.74 -3.98 -21.45
N MET A 306 2.89 -4.21 -22.08
CA MET A 306 4.06 -4.85 -21.49
C MET A 306 5.32 -4.14 -22.01
N ASN A 307 5.61 -2.98 -21.45
CA ASN A 307 6.65 -2.08 -21.91
C ASN A 307 7.97 -2.23 -21.12
N THR A 308 9.06 -1.85 -21.75
CA THR A 308 10.34 -1.59 -21.11
C THR A 308 10.61 -0.10 -21.25
N ILE A 309 10.55 0.62 -20.14
CA ILE A 309 10.74 2.07 -20.13
C ILE A 309 12.22 2.39 -20.31
N ASN A 310 13.06 1.69 -19.55
CA ASN A 310 14.52 1.74 -19.68
C ASN A 310 15.14 0.41 -19.19
N SER A 311 16.45 0.30 -19.16
CA SER A 311 17.16 -0.93 -18.75
C SER A 311 16.87 -1.39 -17.32
N ARG A 312 16.25 -0.56 -16.49
CA ARG A 312 15.96 -0.82 -15.07
C ARG A 312 14.51 -0.53 -14.68
N LEU A 313 13.65 -0.18 -15.64
CA LEU A 313 12.24 0.10 -15.39
C LEU A 313 11.36 -0.60 -16.41
N TYR A 314 10.46 -1.42 -15.90
CA TYR A 314 9.53 -2.22 -16.66
C TYR A 314 8.10 -1.87 -16.24
N GLN A 315 7.24 -1.68 -17.21
CA GLN A 315 5.83 -1.38 -17.01
C GLN A 315 4.96 -2.52 -17.55
N GLY A 316 3.88 -2.80 -16.81
CA GLY A 316 2.77 -3.62 -17.27
C GLY A 316 1.47 -2.91 -16.94
N THR A 317 0.49 -2.96 -17.83
CA THR A 317 -0.84 -2.40 -17.60
C THR A 317 -1.89 -3.49 -17.83
N ILE A 318 -2.75 -3.67 -16.83
CA ILE A 318 -3.88 -4.59 -16.89
C ILE A 318 -5.15 -3.76 -16.82
N ARG A 319 -6.04 -3.97 -17.78
CA ARG A 319 -7.41 -3.48 -17.72
C ARG A 319 -8.30 -4.57 -17.16
N ALA A 320 -8.86 -4.32 -16.01
CA ALA A 320 -9.78 -5.19 -15.31
C ALA A 320 -11.19 -4.63 -15.39
N THR A 321 -12.18 -5.48 -15.65
CA THR A 321 -13.61 -5.11 -15.58
C THR A 321 -14.21 -5.82 -14.39
N PHE A 322 -14.74 -5.03 -13.47
CA PHE A 322 -15.46 -5.53 -12.29
C PHE A 322 -16.96 -5.45 -12.50
N GLU A 323 -17.64 -6.52 -12.14
CA GLU A 323 -19.09 -6.65 -12.13
C GLU A 323 -19.61 -6.52 -10.70
N LEU A 324 -20.59 -5.65 -10.50
CA LEU A 324 -21.29 -5.46 -9.24
C LEU A 324 -22.78 -5.54 -9.46
N PHE A 325 -23.46 -6.11 -8.49
CA PHE A 325 -24.91 -6.08 -8.41
C PHE A 325 -25.36 -4.95 -7.48
N ASN A 326 -26.20 -4.04 -8.00
CA ASN A 326 -26.66 -2.85 -7.27
C ASN A 326 -28.20 -2.89 -7.06
#